data_ff4c3d3847b8ba7c65db052d92e87d6a
#
_entry.id   ff4c3d3847b8ba7c65db052d92e87d6a
#
_cell.length_a   1.000
_cell.length_b   1.000
_cell.length_c   1.000
_cell.angle_alpha   90.00
_cell.angle_beta   90.00
_cell.angle_gamma   90.00
#
_symmetry.space_group_name_H-M   'P 1'
#
loop_
_entity.id
_entity.type
_entity.pdbx_description
1 polymer ?
#
loop_
_entity_poly.entity_id
_entity_poly.type
_entity_poly.pdbx_seq_one_letter_code
_entity_poly.pdbx_strand_id
1 'polypeptide(L)'
;MPVRATKRGELRTRLERDCDVLVCGASFAGLAVARELTRSGARVLVIDRYEIGERQTSACAMPMQWLEALDLMGSLRQSFEEIVVHTPFRTSRWRLPWSFSTFDYRELCALMWSQVSSPDIEFDTATVTGRRGHTVQTDRGELRAPLIVDALGWRRVLSNATPIQPPDARLSRGLEVHPQGRGEEMELWIDPRCIRAGYGWSFPAHDEVRVGIGSFWPSHHVKEPTVRLARELGVPPQGYQGNWIPHQLRRATEDGVFLAGDSAGHCLPLTAEGIRTALYFGLACGRELRAVLDGRSTREQALARYGAFSDSHARKYSWLLGVQRAIGQITPSRATTAVVRSMESRRIAAWAFSHYLDIAPPSFVRGGSARAAGPARQLAGVAA
;
A
#
# COMPACT_ATOMS: atom_id res chain seq x y z
N MET A 1 15.35 -1.28 16.21
CA MET A 1 15.58 -2.36 15.22
C MET A 1 14.32 -3.18 15.13
N PRO A 2 13.77 -3.46 13.94
CA PRO A 2 12.70 -4.44 13.83
C PRO A 2 13.25 -5.77 14.38
N VAL A 3 12.59 -6.27 15.41
CA VAL A 3 12.91 -7.58 15.97
C VAL A 3 12.76 -8.57 14.82
N ARG A 4 13.83 -9.28 14.45
CA ARG A 4 13.73 -10.38 13.49
C ARG A 4 12.62 -11.29 13.97
N ALA A 5 11.69 -11.62 13.09
CA ALA A 5 10.69 -12.62 13.33
C ALA A 5 11.37 -13.78 14.05
N THR A 6 10.98 -14.02 15.28
CA THR A 6 11.47 -15.15 16.04
C THR A 6 11.25 -16.38 15.18
N LYS A 7 12.28 -17.21 14.99
CA LYS A 7 12.10 -18.53 14.39
C LYS A 7 10.96 -19.18 15.14
N ARG A 8 9.81 -19.21 14.54
CA ARG A 8 8.63 -19.82 15.14
C ARG A 8 8.91 -21.29 15.14
N GLY A 9 9.17 -21.80 16.34
CA GLY A 9 9.84 -23.05 16.56
C GLY A 9 9.08 -24.28 16.03
N GLU A 10 9.77 -25.40 16.06
CA GLU A 10 9.30 -26.74 15.72
C GLU A 10 8.04 -27.21 16.49
N LEU A 11 7.65 -26.50 17.57
CA LEU A 11 6.50 -26.78 18.43
C LEU A 11 5.22 -25.99 18.06
N ARG A 12 5.03 -25.64 16.82
CA ARG A 12 3.78 -24.98 16.40
C ARG A 12 2.60 -25.92 16.50
N THR A 13 1.58 -25.49 17.23
CA THR A 13 0.32 -26.23 17.30
C THR A 13 -0.35 -26.30 15.94
N ARG A 14 -1.00 -27.41 15.66
CA ARG A 14 -1.81 -27.59 14.46
C ARG A 14 -2.92 -26.54 14.44
N LEU A 15 -3.14 -25.93 13.29
CA LEU A 15 -4.17 -24.94 13.07
C LEU A 15 -5.11 -25.45 11.98
N GLU A 16 -6.20 -26.09 12.42
CA GLU A 16 -7.26 -26.58 11.56
C GLU A 16 -8.57 -26.00 12.06
N ARG A 17 -9.22 -25.20 11.24
CA ARG A 17 -10.45 -24.50 11.60
C ARG A 17 -11.35 -24.29 10.38
N ASP A 18 -12.65 -24.29 10.68
CA ASP A 18 -13.68 -23.72 9.81
C ASP A 18 -14.06 -22.34 10.34
N CYS A 19 -14.12 -21.34 9.47
CA CYS A 19 -14.57 -19.99 9.77
C CYS A 19 -15.48 -19.47 8.63
N ASP A 20 -16.17 -18.38 8.88
CA ASP A 20 -17.08 -17.81 7.90
C ASP A 20 -16.32 -16.90 6.91
N VAL A 21 -15.26 -16.23 7.41
CA VAL A 21 -14.33 -15.41 6.61
C VAL A 21 -12.89 -15.71 7.00
N LEU A 22 -12.06 -15.99 6.01
CA LEU A 22 -10.61 -16.12 6.18
C LEU A 22 -9.90 -14.95 5.48
N VAL A 23 -9.18 -14.13 6.25
CA VAL A 23 -8.36 -13.04 5.75
C VAL A 23 -6.89 -13.46 5.82
N CYS A 24 -6.26 -13.64 4.68
CA CYS A 24 -4.86 -14.03 4.57
C CYS A 24 -3.99 -12.78 4.33
N GLY A 25 -3.22 -12.38 5.35
CA GLY A 25 -2.40 -11.16 5.40
C GLY A 25 -2.92 -10.17 6.43
N ALA A 26 -2.10 -9.79 7.42
CA ALA A 26 -2.43 -8.88 8.52
C ALA A 26 -1.63 -7.57 8.46
N SER A 27 -1.48 -7.00 7.25
CA SER A 27 -0.98 -5.66 7.02
C SER A 27 -2.13 -4.74 6.57
N PHE A 28 -1.84 -3.61 5.98
CA PHE A 28 -2.80 -2.54 5.66
C PHE A 28 -4.12 -3.02 5.04
N ALA A 29 -4.08 -3.83 3.98
CA ALA A 29 -5.28 -4.29 3.30
C ALA A 29 -6.09 -5.27 4.15
N GLY A 30 -5.44 -6.27 4.75
CA GLY A 30 -6.14 -7.28 5.58
C GLY A 30 -6.70 -6.69 6.86
N LEU A 31 -5.98 -5.78 7.53
CA LEU A 31 -6.49 -5.07 8.71
C LEU A 31 -7.67 -4.16 8.36
N ALA A 32 -7.65 -3.50 7.19
CA ALA A 32 -8.79 -2.72 6.71
C ALA A 32 -10.02 -3.58 6.43
N VAL A 33 -9.83 -4.80 5.88
CA VAL A 33 -10.92 -5.78 5.73
C VAL A 33 -11.47 -6.18 7.10
N ALA A 34 -10.60 -6.60 8.03
CA ALA A 34 -11.01 -7.05 9.36
C ALA A 34 -11.79 -5.97 10.13
N ARG A 35 -11.38 -4.71 10.01
CA ARG A 35 -12.05 -3.55 10.59
C ARG A 35 -13.51 -3.43 10.13
N GLU A 36 -13.80 -3.60 8.85
CA GLU A 36 -15.16 -3.53 8.30
C GLU A 36 -16.03 -4.73 8.75
N LEU A 37 -15.42 -5.83 9.17
CA LEU A 37 -16.12 -7.03 9.66
C LEU A 37 -16.40 -7.01 11.17
N THR A 38 -15.92 -6.01 11.90
CA THR A 38 -16.16 -5.82 13.33
C THR A 38 -17.66 -5.83 13.63
N ARG A 39 -18.07 -6.61 14.64
CA ARG A 39 -19.47 -6.77 15.05
C ARG A 39 -20.40 -7.33 13.95
N SER A 40 -19.86 -8.17 13.06
CA SER A 40 -20.67 -8.90 12.07
C SER A 40 -21.36 -10.13 12.67
N GLY A 41 -20.90 -10.62 13.82
CA GLY A 41 -21.34 -11.90 14.41
C GLY A 41 -20.79 -13.12 13.67
N ALA A 42 -19.97 -12.92 12.64
CA ALA A 42 -19.33 -14.01 11.88
C ALA A 42 -17.98 -14.37 12.49
N ARG A 43 -17.63 -15.65 12.41
CA ARG A 43 -16.32 -16.14 12.82
C ARG A 43 -15.30 -15.76 11.75
N VAL A 44 -14.45 -14.79 12.05
CA VAL A 44 -13.41 -14.29 11.14
C VAL A 44 -12.05 -14.71 11.67
N LEU A 45 -11.25 -15.35 10.84
CA LEU A 45 -9.87 -15.64 11.14
C LEU A 45 -8.95 -14.80 10.24
N VAL A 46 -8.09 -14.01 10.85
CA VAL A 46 -7.02 -13.27 10.18
C VAL A 46 -5.71 -14.02 10.40
N ILE A 47 -4.97 -14.31 9.35
CA ILE A 47 -3.68 -14.99 9.46
C ILE A 47 -2.57 -14.24 8.75
N ASP A 48 -1.37 -14.25 9.31
CA ASP A 48 -0.14 -13.80 8.67
C ASP A 48 1.03 -14.68 9.10
N ARG A 49 2.11 -14.68 8.35
CA ARG A 49 3.36 -15.35 8.74
C ARG A 49 4.11 -14.64 9.87
N TYR A 50 3.78 -13.39 10.15
CA TYR A 50 4.35 -12.53 11.18
C TYR A 50 3.28 -12.06 12.14
N GLU A 51 3.70 -11.64 13.34
CA GLU A 51 2.82 -10.91 14.24
C GLU A 51 2.40 -9.56 13.62
N ILE A 52 1.25 -9.05 14.04
CA ILE A 52 0.73 -7.76 13.54
C ILE A 52 1.75 -6.66 13.82
N GLY A 53 2.13 -5.94 12.76
CA GLY A 53 3.11 -4.86 12.86
C GLY A 53 4.57 -5.30 13.06
N GLU A 54 4.87 -6.60 13.02
CA GLU A 54 6.24 -7.09 13.26
C GLU A 54 7.21 -6.70 12.14
N ARG A 55 6.76 -6.71 10.87
CA ARG A 55 7.65 -6.52 9.74
C ARG A 55 7.23 -5.36 8.83
N GLN A 56 7.86 -4.24 9.01
CA GLN A 56 7.78 -3.13 8.07
C GLN A 56 8.50 -3.46 6.75
N THR A 57 7.94 -3.06 5.62
CA THR A 57 8.52 -3.25 4.28
C THR A 57 8.38 -2.02 3.40
N SER A 58 8.11 -0.84 4.00
CA SER A 58 7.79 0.39 3.30
C SER A 58 8.29 1.60 4.08
N ALA A 59 8.54 2.70 3.39
CA ALA A 59 8.89 4.00 3.97
C ALA A 59 7.79 4.58 4.89
N CYS A 60 6.61 4.01 4.87
CA CYS A 60 5.48 4.37 5.75
C CYS A 60 5.17 5.86 5.74
N ALA A 61 4.83 6.36 4.55
CA ALA A 61 4.38 7.71 4.35
C ALA A 61 3.05 7.74 3.58
N MET A 62 2.15 8.66 3.94
CA MET A 62 0.87 8.87 3.26
C MET A 62 0.29 10.25 3.59
N PRO A 63 -0.73 10.74 2.83
CA PRO A 63 -1.47 11.95 3.20
C PRO A 63 -2.03 11.85 4.61
N MET A 64 -1.76 12.85 5.46
CA MET A 64 -2.13 12.87 6.88
C MET A 64 -3.64 12.69 7.10
N GLN A 65 -4.45 13.19 6.19
CA GLN A 65 -5.91 13.03 6.21
C GLN A 65 -6.38 11.56 6.27
N TRP A 66 -5.56 10.61 5.84
CA TRP A 66 -5.87 9.19 5.97
C TRP A 66 -5.65 8.68 7.39
N LEU A 67 -4.62 9.17 8.10
CA LEU A 67 -4.44 8.89 9.53
C LEU A 67 -5.61 9.46 10.34
N GLU A 68 -6.01 10.70 10.04
CA GLU A 68 -7.15 11.36 10.69
C GLU A 68 -8.47 10.61 10.43
N ALA A 69 -8.74 10.25 9.16
CA ALA A 69 -9.99 9.61 8.79
C ALA A 69 -10.17 8.22 9.44
N LEU A 70 -9.07 7.50 9.66
CA LEU A 70 -9.05 6.17 10.27
C LEU A 70 -8.82 6.19 11.78
N ASP A 71 -8.67 7.36 12.40
CA ASP A 71 -8.32 7.51 13.83
C ASP A 71 -6.99 6.80 14.16
N LEU A 72 -5.96 7.06 13.34
CA LEU A 72 -4.63 6.47 13.44
C LEU A 72 -3.54 7.50 13.77
N MET A 73 -3.93 8.69 14.23
CA MET A 73 -3.00 9.79 14.55
C MET A 73 -1.98 9.43 15.63
N GLY A 74 -2.27 8.47 16.50
CA GLY A 74 -1.31 7.94 17.46
C GLY A 74 -0.04 7.35 16.83
N SER A 75 -0.11 6.93 15.56
CA SER A 75 1.05 6.42 14.82
C SER A 75 1.90 7.49 14.12
N LEU A 76 1.44 8.75 14.09
CA LEU A 76 2.14 9.86 13.43
C LEU A 76 3.57 10.04 13.97
N ARG A 77 4.55 10.13 13.08
CA ARG A 77 5.93 10.46 13.41
C ARG A 77 6.27 11.90 13.05
N GLN A 78 6.02 12.28 11.80
CA GLN A 78 6.34 13.63 11.31
C GLN A 78 5.39 14.02 10.17
N SER A 79 5.12 15.33 10.03
CA SER A 79 4.29 15.89 8.97
C SER A 79 5.06 16.90 8.13
N PHE A 80 4.69 16.97 6.83
CA PHE A 80 5.37 17.81 5.84
C PHE A 80 4.34 18.56 5.00
N GLU A 81 4.53 19.85 4.84
CA GLU A 81 3.72 20.70 3.95
C GLU A 81 4.36 20.86 2.57
N GLU A 82 5.61 20.45 2.44
CA GLU A 82 6.39 20.56 1.21
C GLU A 82 7.13 19.25 0.92
N ILE A 83 7.37 19.00 -0.37
CA ILE A 83 8.30 17.97 -0.84
C ILE A 83 9.43 18.67 -1.58
N VAL A 84 10.67 18.35 -1.24
CA VAL A 84 11.86 18.80 -1.94
C VAL A 84 12.22 17.80 -3.02
N VAL A 85 12.36 18.24 -4.25
CA VAL A 85 12.66 17.38 -5.40
C VAL A 85 13.95 17.80 -6.05
N HIS A 86 14.93 16.91 -6.04
CA HIS A 86 16.24 17.08 -6.65
C HIS A 86 16.26 16.47 -8.04
N THR A 87 16.74 17.27 -9.00
CA THR A 87 17.08 16.84 -10.36
C THR A 87 18.56 17.13 -10.61
N PRO A 88 19.18 16.61 -11.69
CA PRO A 88 20.58 16.92 -12.02
C PRO A 88 20.89 18.41 -12.17
N PHE A 89 19.86 19.23 -12.43
CA PHE A 89 20.03 20.63 -12.79
C PHE A 89 19.44 21.62 -11.78
N ARG A 90 18.59 21.14 -10.86
CA ARG A 90 17.85 22.02 -9.96
C ARG A 90 17.24 21.24 -8.79
N THR A 91 17.16 21.89 -7.64
CA THR A 91 16.28 21.53 -6.51
C THR A 91 15.03 22.40 -6.59
N SER A 92 13.86 21.79 -6.49
CA SER A 92 12.55 22.43 -6.50
C SER A 92 11.78 22.08 -5.22
N ARG A 93 10.95 23.01 -4.75
CA ARG A 93 10.08 22.81 -3.58
C ARG A 93 8.61 22.80 -4.02
N TRP A 94 7.92 21.72 -3.72
CA TRP A 94 6.51 21.54 -4.04
C TRP A 94 5.69 21.74 -2.78
N ARG A 95 4.97 22.85 -2.71
CA ARG A 95 4.05 23.08 -1.61
C ARG A 95 2.77 22.28 -1.82
N LEU A 96 2.47 21.43 -0.86
CA LEU A 96 1.31 20.54 -0.91
C LEU A 96 0.03 21.31 -0.53
N PRO A 97 -1.13 20.95 -1.10
CA PRO A 97 -2.43 21.48 -0.67
C PRO A 97 -2.94 20.86 0.64
N TRP A 98 -2.25 19.86 1.14
CA TRP A 98 -2.49 19.12 2.38
C TRP A 98 -1.18 18.52 2.88
N SER A 99 -1.10 18.13 4.16
CA SER A 99 0.15 17.61 4.72
C SER A 99 0.37 16.14 4.36
N PHE A 100 1.59 15.80 3.99
CA PHE A 100 2.06 14.43 3.94
C PHE A 100 2.60 14.03 5.32
N SER A 101 2.54 12.75 5.68
CA SER A 101 3.02 12.27 6.97
C SER A 101 3.86 11.02 6.85
N THR A 102 4.85 10.89 7.71
CA THR A 102 5.47 9.60 8.05
C THR A 102 4.86 9.08 9.34
N PHE A 103 4.77 7.77 9.48
CA PHE A 103 4.16 7.11 10.63
C PHE A 103 4.92 5.85 11.05
N ASP A 104 4.71 5.41 12.27
CA ASP A 104 5.22 4.13 12.76
C ASP A 104 4.35 2.98 12.26
N TYR A 105 4.97 2.00 11.60
CA TYR A 105 4.27 0.86 11.05
C TYR A 105 3.63 -0.04 12.12
N ARG A 106 4.39 -0.33 13.18
CA ARG A 106 3.92 -1.20 14.26
C ARG A 106 2.75 -0.57 15.00
N GLU A 107 2.90 0.70 15.32
CA GLU A 107 1.86 1.47 16.01
C GLU A 107 0.59 1.58 15.16
N LEU A 108 0.72 1.90 13.87
CA LEU A 108 -0.43 1.95 12.96
C LEU A 108 -1.15 0.61 12.90
N CYS A 109 -0.43 -0.49 12.71
CA CYS A 109 -1.04 -1.82 12.67
C CYS A 109 -1.70 -2.20 14.01
N ALA A 110 -1.08 -1.84 15.15
CA ALA A 110 -1.64 -2.07 16.48
C ALA A 110 -2.94 -1.25 16.69
N LEU A 111 -2.95 0.02 16.29
CA LEU A 111 -4.13 0.88 16.36
C LEU A 111 -5.25 0.34 15.46
N MET A 112 -4.95 -0.08 14.23
CA MET A 112 -5.94 -0.71 13.36
C MET A 112 -6.50 -1.98 13.95
N TRP A 113 -5.65 -2.82 14.55
CA TRP A 113 -6.10 -4.05 15.20
C TRP A 113 -6.94 -3.77 16.45
N SER A 114 -6.61 -2.75 17.24
CA SER A 114 -7.40 -2.35 18.40
C SER A 114 -8.82 -1.91 18.04
N GLN A 115 -9.04 -1.44 16.80
CA GLN A 115 -10.36 -1.11 16.27
C GLN A 115 -11.18 -2.35 15.88
N VAL A 116 -10.51 -3.51 15.76
CA VAL A 116 -11.15 -4.81 15.50
C VAL A 116 -11.61 -5.42 16.83
N SER A 117 -12.51 -4.73 17.52
CA SER A 117 -13.04 -5.15 18.82
C SER A 117 -14.25 -6.08 18.68
N SER A 118 -13.99 -7.36 18.39
CA SER A 118 -15.04 -8.38 18.37
C SER A 118 -14.47 -9.71 18.82
N PRO A 119 -15.09 -10.45 19.76
CA PRO A 119 -14.60 -11.76 20.17
C PRO A 119 -14.64 -12.80 19.04
N ASP A 120 -15.42 -12.52 17.99
CA ASP A 120 -15.57 -13.42 16.84
C ASP A 120 -14.48 -13.23 15.76
N ILE A 121 -13.58 -12.25 15.95
CA ILE A 121 -12.46 -11.99 15.03
C ILE A 121 -11.16 -12.31 15.74
N GLU A 122 -10.50 -13.35 15.29
CA GLU A 122 -9.25 -13.83 15.85
C GLU A 122 -8.07 -13.61 14.89
N PHE A 123 -6.89 -13.47 15.45
CA PHE A 123 -5.63 -13.46 14.70
C PHE A 123 -4.77 -14.65 15.11
N ASP A 124 -4.15 -15.30 14.12
CA ASP A 124 -3.12 -16.31 14.38
C ASP A 124 -2.00 -16.23 13.33
N THR A 125 -0.85 -16.76 13.66
CA THR A 125 0.30 -16.76 12.77
C THR A 125 0.41 -18.05 11.99
N ALA A 126 0.32 -17.97 10.67
CA ALA A 126 0.53 -19.10 9.76
C ALA A 126 1.05 -18.62 8.40
N THR A 127 1.88 -19.42 7.76
CA THR A 127 2.35 -19.15 6.41
C THR A 127 1.43 -19.84 5.40
N VAL A 128 0.74 -19.05 4.59
CA VAL A 128 -0.10 -19.58 3.51
C VAL A 128 0.77 -20.10 2.39
N THR A 129 0.50 -21.33 1.95
CA THR A 129 1.26 -22.01 0.89
C THR A 129 0.45 -22.20 -0.41
N GLY A 130 -0.89 -22.18 -0.32
CA GLY A 130 -1.75 -22.34 -1.47
C GLY A 130 -3.23 -22.52 -1.11
N ARG A 131 -4.04 -22.91 -2.09
CA ARG A 131 -5.48 -23.10 -1.93
C ARG A 131 -6.01 -24.20 -2.85
N ARG A 132 -7.01 -24.92 -2.37
CA ARG A 132 -7.85 -25.83 -3.15
C ARG A 132 -9.32 -25.57 -2.84
N GLY A 133 -10.07 -25.00 -3.79
CA GLY A 133 -11.47 -24.63 -3.57
C GLY A 133 -11.61 -23.64 -2.39
N HIS A 134 -12.35 -24.02 -1.37
CA HIS A 134 -12.57 -23.23 -0.15
C HIS A 134 -11.57 -23.55 0.97
N THR A 135 -10.56 -24.37 0.70
CA THR A 135 -9.55 -24.77 1.69
C THR A 135 -8.22 -24.09 1.38
N VAL A 136 -7.74 -23.29 2.33
CA VAL A 136 -6.43 -22.66 2.32
C VAL A 136 -5.42 -23.52 3.05
N GLN A 137 -4.29 -23.79 2.42
CA GLN A 137 -3.20 -24.58 2.96
C GLN A 137 -2.19 -23.68 3.66
N THR A 138 -1.76 -24.07 4.84
CA THR A 138 -0.75 -23.36 5.62
C THR A 138 0.35 -24.31 6.10
N ASP A 139 1.43 -23.76 6.64
CA ASP A 139 2.49 -24.51 7.32
C ASP A 139 2.05 -25.14 8.65
N ARG A 140 0.79 -24.91 9.07
CA ARG A 140 0.22 -25.42 10.33
C ARG A 140 -1.02 -26.29 10.14
N GLY A 141 -1.50 -26.47 8.91
CA GLY A 141 -2.70 -27.24 8.60
C GLY A 141 -3.61 -26.55 7.59
N GLU A 142 -4.84 -27.01 7.49
CA GLU A 142 -5.82 -26.54 6.52
C GLU A 142 -6.91 -25.70 7.20
N LEU A 143 -7.25 -24.59 6.56
CA LEU A 143 -8.29 -23.67 7.00
C LEU A 143 -9.39 -23.60 5.92
N ARG A 144 -10.65 -23.70 6.35
CA ARG A 144 -11.80 -23.67 5.43
C ARG A 144 -12.67 -22.45 5.66
N ALA A 145 -13.01 -21.75 4.59
CA ALA A 145 -13.93 -20.63 4.65
C ALA A 145 -14.70 -20.45 3.34
N PRO A 146 -16.00 -20.14 3.36
CA PRO A 146 -16.75 -19.77 2.17
C PRO A 146 -16.31 -18.43 1.60
N LEU A 147 -15.81 -17.50 2.44
CA LEU A 147 -15.31 -16.19 2.05
C LEU A 147 -13.82 -16.10 2.35
N ILE A 148 -13.01 -15.93 1.30
CA ILE A 148 -11.55 -15.90 1.40
C ILE A 148 -11.02 -14.61 0.81
N VAL A 149 -10.09 -13.96 1.54
CA VAL A 149 -9.38 -12.76 1.12
C VAL A 149 -7.88 -13.06 0.99
N ASP A 150 -7.29 -12.77 -0.16
CA ASP A 150 -5.85 -12.72 -0.38
C ASP A 150 -5.35 -11.29 -0.21
N ALA A 151 -4.71 -11.00 0.91
CA ALA A 151 -3.97 -9.78 1.21
C ALA A 151 -2.48 -10.08 1.47
N LEU A 152 -1.95 -11.17 0.87
CA LEU A 152 -0.59 -11.70 1.08
C LEU A 152 0.50 -10.95 0.29
N GLY A 153 0.13 -9.89 -0.41
CA GLY A 153 1.04 -9.03 -1.13
C GLY A 153 1.32 -9.49 -2.56
N TRP A 154 2.39 -8.98 -3.14
CA TRP A 154 2.67 -9.05 -4.57
C TRP A 154 2.66 -10.47 -5.19
N ARG A 155 2.91 -11.50 -4.40
CA ARG A 155 2.95 -12.90 -4.85
C ARG A 155 1.59 -13.47 -5.22
N ARG A 156 0.50 -12.93 -4.67
CA ARG A 156 -0.86 -13.37 -4.98
C ARG A 156 -1.05 -14.88 -4.82
N VAL A 157 -0.77 -15.39 -3.61
CA VAL A 157 -0.58 -16.81 -3.32
C VAL A 157 -1.86 -17.65 -3.53
N LEU A 158 -3.05 -17.05 -3.35
CA LEU A 158 -4.33 -17.77 -3.44
C LEU A 158 -4.98 -17.70 -4.82
N SER A 159 -4.34 -17.02 -5.78
CA SER A 159 -4.78 -16.99 -7.18
C SER A 159 -4.36 -18.27 -7.90
N ASN A 160 -5.17 -18.73 -8.84
CA ASN A 160 -4.81 -19.84 -9.72
C ASN A 160 -3.90 -19.43 -10.89
N ALA A 161 -3.72 -18.13 -11.12
CA ALA A 161 -2.79 -17.65 -12.13
C ALA A 161 -1.36 -18.07 -11.78
N THR A 162 -0.61 -18.56 -12.78
CA THR A 162 0.79 -18.88 -12.60
C THR A 162 1.55 -17.64 -12.14
N PRO A 163 2.21 -17.66 -10.98
CA PRO A 163 2.93 -16.50 -10.50
C PRO A 163 4.13 -16.22 -11.41
N ILE A 164 4.14 -15.05 -12.03
CA ILE A 164 5.30 -14.58 -12.80
C ILE A 164 6.26 -13.96 -11.79
N GLN A 165 7.45 -14.55 -11.68
CA GLN A 165 8.51 -14.08 -10.79
C GLN A 165 9.39 -13.01 -11.48
N PRO A 166 10.03 -12.10 -10.72
CA PRO A 166 11.07 -11.26 -11.28
C PRO A 166 12.21 -12.10 -11.89
N PRO A 167 12.86 -11.64 -12.98
CA PRO A 167 12.74 -10.30 -13.59
C PRO A 167 11.59 -10.11 -14.59
N ASP A 168 10.84 -11.14 -14.93
CA ASP A 168 9.82 -11.10 -15.99
C ASP A 168 8.48 -10.52 -15.51
N ALA A 169 8.29 -10.47 -14.18
CA ALA A 169 7.10 -9.86 -13.61
C ALA A 169 7.06 -8.34 -13.85
N ARG A 170 5.86 -7.79 -14.06
CA ARG A 170 5.64 -6.34 -14.15
C ARG A 170 5.61 -5.74 -12.74
N LEU A 171 6.78 -5.65 -12.15
CA LEU A 171 7.02 -5.16 -10.80
C LEU A 171 8.05 -4.05 -10.82
N SER A 172 7.90 -3.08 -9.93
CA SER A 172 8.97 -2.20 -9.49
C SER A 172 9.72 -2.85 -8.33
N ARG A 173 10.89 -2.35 -8.02
CA ARG A 173 11.71 -2.83 -6.92
C ARG A 173 12.13 -1.67 -6.04
N GLY A 174 11.93 -1.79 -4.73
CA GLY A 174 12.38 -0.80 -3.74
C GLY A 174 13.29 -1.41 -2.70
N LEU A 175 14.28 -0.66 -2.27
CA LEU A 175 15.13 -0.95 -1.11
C LEU A 175 15.40 0.33 -0.36
N GLU A 176 15.34 0.26 0.96
CA GLU A 176 15.63 1.38 1.85
C GLU A 176 16.42 0.93 3.06
N VAL A 177 16.99 1.90 3.77
CA VAL A 177 17.63 1.77 5.06
C VAL A 177 16.94 2.67 6.07
N HIS A 178 16.91 2.25 7.32
CA HIS A 178 16.26 2.96 8.44
C HIS A 178 17.27 3.25 9.55
N PRO A 179 18.28 4.09 9.31
CA PRO A 179 19.20 4.51 10.36
C PRO A 179 18.51 5.45 11.35
N GLN A 180 19.02 5.46 12.58
CA GLN A 180 18.74 6.56 13.50
C GLN A 180 19.26 7.86 12.91
N GLY A 181 18.48 8.91 13.04
CA GLY A 181 18.79 10.22 12.50
C GLY A 181 17.58 11.15 12.56
N ARG A 182 17.81 12.40 12.22
CA ARG A 182 16.77 13.42 12.13
C ARG A 182 16.86 14.12 10.79
N GLY A 183 15.75 14.61 10.30
CA GLY A 183 15.64 15.43 9.10
C GLY A 183 14.38 16.28 9.18
N GLU A 184 14.37 17.38 8.47
CA GLU A 184 13.24 18.32 8.47
C GLU A 184 12.47 18.27 7.16
N GLU A 185 13.08 17.76 6.09
CA GLU A 185 12.55 17.81 4.74
C GLU A 185 12.23 16.42 4.22
N MET A 186 11.07 16.27 3.58
CA MET A 186 10.74 15.11 2.78
C MET A 186 11.33 15.29 1.39
N GLU A 187 12.28 14.46 1.01
CA GLU A 187 13.08 14.66 -0.19
C GLU A 187 12.94 13.53 -1.20
N LEU A 188 12.96 13.88 -2.49
CA LEU A 188 12.96 12.97 -3.63
C LEU A 188 14.09 13.29 -4.60
N TRP A 189 14.74 12.29 -5.15
CA TRP A 189 15.77 12.40 -6.19
C TRP A 189 15.29 11.79 -7.49
N ILE A 190 14.99 12.62 -8.48
CA ILE A 190 14.75 12.23 -9.87
C ILE A 190 16.05 12.45 -10.63
N ASP A 191 17.04 11.62 -10.39
CA ASP A 191 18.40 11.77 -10.88
C ASP A 191 18.93 10.41 -11.40
N PRO A 192 19.36 10.33 -12.68
CA PRO A 192 19.92 9.08 -13.24
C PRO A 192 21.22 8.65 -12.57
N ARG A 193 21.90 9.54 -11.83
CA ARG A 193 23.06 9.19 -11.01
C ARG A 193 22.64 8.34 -9.81
N CYS A 194 21.42 8.53 -9.29
CA CYS A 194 20.83 7.68 -8.27
C CYS A 194 20.32 6.39 -8.88
N ILE A 195 19.40 6.49 -9.84
CA ILE A 195 18.81 5.36 -10.56
C ILE A 195 18.23 5.82 -11.90
N ARG A 196 18.51 5.08 -12.98
CA ARG A 196 18.12 5.49 -14.33
C ARG A 196 16.60 5.56 -14.54
N ALA A 197 15.86 4.60 -14.03
CA ALA A 197 14.41 4.48 -14.21
C ALA A 197 13.74 4.30 -12.85
N GLY A 198 13.54 5.37 -12.14
CA GLY A 198 13.02 5.37 -10.78
C GLY A 198 13.33 6.67 -10.06
N TYR A 199 13.41 6.60 -8.75
CA TYR A 199 13.75 7.75 -7.90
C TYR A 199 14.33 7.30 -6.56
N GLY A 200 15.05 8.21 -5.90
CA GLY A 200 15.48 8.08 -4.51
C GLY A 200 14.58 8.87 -3.57
N TRP A 201 14.61 8.54 -2.30
CA TRP A 201 13.90 9.29 -1.26
C TRP A 201 14.68 9.35 0.06
N SER A 202 14.39 10.39 0.83
CA SER A 202 14.73 10.53 2.23
C SER A 202 13.50 11.04 2.98
N PHE A 203 12.92 10.19 3.82
CA PHE A 203 11.70 10.48 4.57
C PHE A 203 12.00 10.43 6.06
N PRO A 204 12.19 11.59 6.71
CA PRO A 204 12.36 11.66 8.15
C PRO A 204 11.12 11.17 8.90
N ALA A 205 11.34 10.47 10.01
CA ALA A 205 10.30 9.93 10.88
C ALA A 205 10.71 10.10 12.35
N HIS A 206 10.90 11.35 12.76
CA HIS A 206 11.32 11.82 14.07
C HIS A 206 12.76 11.43 14.43
N ASP A 207 13.01 10.22 14.92
CA ASP A 207 14.30 9.72 15.40
C ASP A 207 14.98 8.75 14.41
N GLU A 208 14.33 8.48 13.28
CA GLU A 208 14.92 7.74 12.16
C GLU A 208 14.72 8.46 10.82
N VAL A 209 15.57 8.16 9.85
CA VAL A 209 15.43 8.61 8.47
C VAL A 209 15.34 7.41 7.56
N ARG A 210 14.35 7.40 6.68
CA ARG A 210 14.09 6.30 5.74
C ARG A 210 14.62 6.69 4.38
N VAL A 211 15.82 6.20 4.06
CA VAL A 211 16.52 6.52 2.81
C VAL A 211 16.47 5.33 1.87
N GLY A 212 15.96 5.53 0.67
CA GLY A 212 15.80 4.44 -0.26
C GLY A 212 15.87 4.81 -1.74
N ILE A 213 15.93 3.76 -2.56
CA ILE A 213 15.88 3.82 -4.02
C ILE A 213 14.81 2.86 -4.53
N GLY A 214 13.95 3.38 -5.41
CA GLY A 214 12.99 2.59 -6.17
C GLY A 214 13.33 2.58 -7.66
N SER A 215 13.24 1.41 -8.30
CA SER A 215 13.32 1.28 -9.74
C SER A 215 12.04 0.73 -10.32
N PHE A 216 11.61 1.31 -11.44
CA PHE A 216 10.48 0.82 -12.24
C PHE A 216 10.82 -0.46 -13.02
N TRP A 217 12.10 -0.81 -13.12
CA TRP A 217 12.58 -2.00 -13.82
C TRP A 217 13.08 -3.03 -12.81
N PRO A 218 12.50 -4.24 -12.78
CA PRO A 218 12.85 -5.28 -11.80
C PRO A 218 14.29 -5.78 -11.95
N SER A 219 14.89 -5.66 -13.14
CA SER A 219 16.27 -6.03 -13.42
C SER A 219 17.31 -5.07 -12.81
N HIS A 220 16.92 -3.85 -12.43
CA HIS A 220 17.86 -2.91 -11.82
C HIS A 220 18.21 -3.30 -10.38
N HIS A 221 19.49 -3.37 -10.09
CA HIS A 221 20.00 -3.52 -8.73
C HIS A 221 19.88 -2.19 -7.97
N VAL A 222 19.10 -2.18 -6.90
CA VAL A 222 18.85 -0.97 -6.08
C VAL A 222 19.72 -0.88 -4.82
N LYS A 223 20.46 -1.95 -4.46
CA LYS A 223 21.26 -1.97 -3.22
C LYS A 223 22.38 -0.95 -3.22
N GLU A 224 23.26 -1.00 -4.23
CA GLU A 224 24.39 -0.07 -4.33
C GLU A 224 23.95 1.39 -4.45
N PRO A 225 22.92 1.73 -5.28
CA PRO A 225 22.36 3.08 -5.28
C PRO A 225 21.82 3.53 -3.91
N THR A 226 21.12 2.63 -3.17
CA THR A 226 20.62 2.96 -1.80
C THR A 226 21.76 3.25 -0.84
N VAL A 227 22.80 2.40 -0.84
CA VAL A 227 23.98 2.60 0.01
C VAL A 227 24.69 3.90 -0.30
N ARG A 228 24.83 4.23 -1.59
CA ARG A 228 25.47 5.47 -2.04
C ARG A 228 24.66 6.69 -1.57
N LEU A 229 23.36 6.71 -1.82
CA LEU A 229 22.49 7.81 -1.38
C LEU A 229 22.55 7.99 0.15
N ALA A 230 22.46 6.91 0.92
CA ALA A 230 22.58 6.98 2.37
C ALA A 230 23.92 7.61 2.82
N ARG A 231 25.02 7.23 2.19
CA ARG A 231 26.36 7.81 2.48
C ARG A 231 26.45 9.29 2.09
N GLU A 232 25.89 9.68 0.95
CA GLU A 232 25.82 11.07 0.49
C GLU A 232 25.04 11.95 1.48
N LEU A 233 24.02 11.37 2.11
CA LEU A 233 23.23 12.03 3.17
C LEU A 233 23.86 11.92 4.58
N GLY A 234 25.04 11.31 4.70
CA GLY A 234 25.74 11.17 5.96
C GLY A 234 25.09 10.18 6.95
N VAL A 235 24.23 9.29 6.48
CA VAL A 235 23.54 8.30 7.33
C VAL A 235 24.06 6.87 7.06
N PRO A 236 24.17 6.02 8.13
CA PRO A 236 24.67 4.67 7.98
C PRO A 236 23.69 3.79 7.19
N PRO A 237 24.16 3.00 6.20
CA PRO A 237 23.31 2.12 5.42
C PRO A 237 22.98 0.83 6.20
N GLN A 238 22.14 0.95 7.22
CA GLN A 238 21.74 -0.12 8.13
C GLN A 238 20.23 -0.33 8.12
N GLY A 239 19.75 -1.50 8.61
CA GLY A 239 18.34 -1.78 8.72
C GLY A 239 17.65 -1.94 7.35
N TYR A 240 18.27 -2.69 6.44
CA TYR A 240 17.73 -2.90 5.09
C TYR A 240 16.32 -3.45 5.10
N GLN A 241 15.45 -2.77 4.39
CA GLN A 241 14.09 -3.19 4.11
C GLN A 241 13.80 -3.01 2.62
N GLY A 242 13.00 -3.86 2.06
CA GLY A 242 12.65 -3.73 0.65
C GLY A 242 11.65 -4.78 0.20
N ASN A 243 11.00 -4.47 -0.91
CA ASN A 243 10.02 -5.36 -1.49
C ASN A 243 9.93 -5.17 -3.01
N TRP A 244 9.28 -6.13 -3.63
CA TRP A 244 8.75 -6.00 -4.97
C TRP A 244 7.41 -5.27 -4.90
N ILE A 245 7.18 -4.35 -5.83
CA ILE A 245 6.04 -3.45 -5.84
C ILE A 245 5.25 -3.69 -7.12
N PRO A 246 4.04 -4.25 -7.08
CA PRO A 246 3.23 -4.41 -8.27
C PRO A 246 2.77 -3.04 -8.76
N HIS A 247 3.17 -2.67 -9.95
CA HIS A 247 2.82 -1.39 -10.57
C HIS A 247 1.78 -1.51 -11.68
N GLN A 248 1.01 -2.58 -11.66
CA GLN A 248 -0.08 -2.80 -12.59
C GLN A 248 -1.30 -3.32 -11.84
N LEU A 249 -2.44 -2.67 -12.06
CA LEU A 249 -3.71 -3.16 -11.55
C LEU A 249 -3.99 -4.56 -12.11
N ARG A 250 -4.36 -5.48 -11.23
CA ARG A 250 -4.73 -6.86 -11.52
C ARG A 250 -6.20 -7.06 -11.19
N ARG A 251 -6.79 -8.17 -11.62
CA ARG A 251 -8.14 -8.54 -11.19
C ARG A 251 -8.20 -8.60 -9.67
N ALA A 252 -9.18 -7.92 -9.07
CA ALA A 252 -9.40 -7.92 -7.63
C ALA A 252 -10.23 -9.12 -7.15
N THR A 253 -10.75 -9.93 -8.08
CA THR A 253 -11.44 -11.19 -7.78
C THR A 253 -11.02 -12.26 -8.76
N GLU A 254 -10.77 -13.48 -8.26
CA GLU A 254 -10.41 -14.63 -9.08
C GLU A 254 -10.82 -15.92 -8.38
N ASP A 255 -11.52 -16.81 -9.11
CA ASP A 255 -11.96 -18.12 -8.64
C ASP A 255 -12.61 -18.09 -7.24
N GLY A 256 -13.45 -17.09 -7.02
CA GLY A 256 -14.19 -16.92 -5.77
C GLY A 256 -13.38 -16.35 -4.61
N VAL A 257 -12.17 -15.87 -4.84
CA VAL A 257 -11.33 -15.17 -3.84
C VAL A 257 -11.38 -13.67 -4.07
N PHE A 258 -11.45 -12.90 -2.98
CA PHE A 258 -11.24 -11.47 -2.98
C PHE A 258 -9.75 -11.19 -2.85
N LEU A 259 -9.19 -10.32 -3.69
CA LEU A 259 -7.79 -9.95 -3.63
C LEU A 259 -7.67 -8.46 -3.30
N ALA A 260 -6.88 -8.12 -2.29
CA ALA A 260 -6.74 -6.75 -1.82
C ALA A 260 -5.26 -6.34 -1.64
N GLY A 261 -4.99 -5.04 -1.74
CA GLY A 261 -3.63 -4.52 -1.68
C GLY A 261 -2.78 -4.99 -2.87
N ASP A 262 -1.54 -5.32 -2.63
CA ASP A 262 -0.59 -5.74 -3.66
C ASP A 262 -1.00 -7.03 -4.38
N SER A 263 -1.80 -7.88 -3.76
CA SER A 263 -2.36 -9.08 -4.40
C SER A 263 -3.24 -8.73 -5.62
N ALA A 264 -3.94 -7.59 -5.58
CA ALA A 264 -4.71 -7.06 -6.71
C ALA A 264 -3.97 -5.95 -7.48
N GLY A 265 -2.68 -5.71 -7.18
CA GLY A 265 -1.90 -4.66 -7.83
C GLY A 265 -2.40 -3.25 -7.51
N HIS A 266 -2.91 -3.03 -6.31
CA HIS A 266 -3.48 -1.75 -5.89
C HIS A 266 -2.42 -0.68 -5.57
N CYS A 267 -1.13 -1.00 -5.61
CA CYS A 267 -0.07 0.00 -5.52
C CYS A 267 -0.10 0.92 -6.75
N LEU A 268 -0.05 2.23 -6.52
CA LEU A 268 -0.08 3.20 -7.62
C LEU A 268 1.21 3.12 -8.43
N PRO A 269 1.13 3.03 -9.76
CA PRO A 269 2.29 3.26 -10.62
C PRO A 269 2.87 4.65 -10.37
N LEU A 270 4.10 4.87 -10.81
CA LEU A 270 4.85 6.12 -10.72
C LEU A 270 5.28 6.49 -9.30
N THR A 271 4.35 6.56 -8.35
CA THR A 271 4.63 6.97 -6.96
C THR A 271 4.99 5.81 -6.04
N ALA A 272 4.73 4.57 -6.47
CA ALA A 272 4.86 3.36 -5.65
C ALA A 272 4.10 3.44 -4.31
N GLU A 273 3.04 4.28 -4.25
CA GLU A 273 2.20 4.41 -3.08
C GLU A 273 1.23 3.24 -2.99
N GLY A 274 1.51 2.29 -2.09
CA GLY A 274 0.68 1.11 -1.88
C GLY A 274 -0.15 1.16 -0.60
N ILE A 275 0.22 1.99 0.39
CA ILE A 275 -0.38 1.94 1.73
C ILE A 275 -1.82 2.47 1.71
N ARG A 276 -2.00 3.72 1.29
CA ARG A 276 -3.30 4.37 1.21
C ARG A 276 -4.28 3.59 0.33
N THR A 277 -3.82 3.12 -0.81
CA THR A 277 -4.63 2.32 -1.71
C THR A 277 -4.95 0.93 -1.15
N ALA A 278 -4.02 0.29 -0.42
CA ALA A 278 -4.31 -0.96 0.28
C ALA A 278 -5.41 -0.78 1.34
N LEU A 279 -5.37 0.31 2.10
CA LEU A 279 -6.44 0.67 3.05
C LEU A 279 -7.77 0.91 2.31
N TYR A 280 -7.76 1.71 1.26
CA TYR A 280 -8.95 2.06 0.47
C TYR A 280 -9.67 0.84 -0.11
N PHE A 281 -8.92 -0.01 -0.83
CA PHE A 281 -9.50 -1.21 -1.43
C PHE A 281 -9.77 -2.30 -0.40
N GLY A 282 -9.02 -2.34 0.71
CA GLY A 282 -9.30 -3.21 1.84
C GLY A 282 -10.64 -2.88 2.49
N LEU A 283 -10.93 -1.60 2.74
CA LEU A 283 -12.24 -1.14 3.23
C LEU A 283 -13.36 -1.51 2.25
N ALA A 284 -13.15 -1.29 0.94
CA ALA A 284 -14.14 -1.65 -0.08
C ALA A 284 -14.42 -3.16 -0.07
N CYS A 285 -13.38 -3.99 0.00
CA CYS A 285 -13.49 -5.44 0.11
C CYS A 285 -14.27 -5.85 1.37
N GLY A 286 -13.90 -5.30 2.52
CA GLY A 286 -14.54 -5.57 3.79
C GLY A 286 -16.03 -5.23 3.79
N ARG A 287 -16.43 -4.12 3.16
CA ARG A 287 -17.84 -3.71 3.01
C ARG A 287 -18.66 -4.69 2.16
N GLU A 288 -18.09 -5.21 1.10
CA GLU A 288 -18.76 -6.21 0.27
C GLU A 288 -18.90 -7.55 1.02
N LEU A 289 -17.87 -7.97 1.75
CA LEU A 289 -17.94 -9.15 2.63
C LEU A 289 -18.99 -8.94 3.73
N ARG A 290 -19.02 -7.76 4.36
CA ARG A 290 -20.02 -7.40 5.35
C ARG A 290 -21.45 -7.48 4.77
N ALA A 291 -21.65 -7.05 3.54
CA ALA A 291 -22.96 -7.15 2.89
C ALA A 291 -23.40 -8.61 2.70
N VAL A 292 -22.47 -9.54 2.47
CA VAL A 292 -22.78 -10.98 2.41
C VAL A 292 -23.17 -11.51 3.79
N LEU A 293 -22.40 -11.18 4.82
CA LEU A 293 -22.65 -11.64 6.19
C LEU A 293 -23.99 -11.12 6.75
N ASP A 294 -24.35 -9.91 6.39
CA ASP A 294 -25.65 -9.30 6.78
C ASP A 294 -26.83 -9.83 5.92
N GLY A 295 -26.61 -10.77 5.00
CA GLY A 295 -27.64 -11.31 4.10
C GLY A 295 -28.15 -10.31 3.04
N ARG A 296 -27.48 -9.17 2.87
CA ARG A 296 -27.84 -8.12 1.90
C ARG A 296 -27.32 -8.41 0.48
N SER A 297 -26.47 -9.42 0.34
CA SER A 297 -25.84 -9.77 -0.93
C SER A 297 -25.46 -11.25 -0.95
N THR A 298 -25.43 -11.85 -2.14
CA THR A 298 -24.75 -13.15 -2.32
C THR A 298 -23.25 -12.95 -2.47
N ARG A 299 -22.50 -14.03 -2.27
CA ARG A 299 -21.05 -14.04 -2.50
C ARG A 299 -20.69 -13.62 -3.94
N GLU A 300 -21.39 -14.13 -4.91
CA GLU A 300 -21.15 -13.85 -6.34
C GLU A 300 -21.41 -12.37 -6.66
N GLN A 301 -22.47 -11.81 -6.09
CA GLN A 301 -22.75 -10.37 -6.22
C GLN A 301 -21.67 -9.51 -5.57
N ALA A 302 -21.19 -9.89 -4.39
CA ALA A 302 -20.11 -9.19 -3.70
C ALA A 302 -18.79 -9.24 -4.49
N LEU A 303 -18.43 -10.41 -5.02
CA LEU A 303 -17.27 -10.56 -5.90
C LEU A 303 -17.39 -9.66 -7.14
N ALA A 304 -18.55 -9.67 -7.80
CA ALA A 304 -18.78 -8.87 -9.00
C ALA A 304 -18.68 -7.36 -8.69
N ARG A 305 -19.29 -6.88 -7.58
CA ARG A 305 -19.24 -5.46 -7.19
C ARG A 305 -17.84 -5.02 -6.79
N TYR A 306 -17.13 -5.83 -6.00
CA TYR A 306 -15.76 -5.53 -5.62
C TYR A 306 -14.82 -5.50 -6.83
N GLY A 307 -14.96 -6.47 -7.75
CA GLY A 307 -14.22 -6.48 -9.00
C GLY A 307 -14.48 -5.22 -9.83
N ALA A 308 -15.76 -4.88 -10.05
CA ALA A 308 -16.16 -3.67 -10.78
C ALA A 308 -15.66 -2.38 -10.09
N PHE A 309 -15.68 -2.33 -8.76
CA PHE A 309 -15.13 -1.20 -8.01
C PHE A 309 -13.63 -1.02 -8.27
N SER A 310 -12.84 -2.09 -8.19
CA SER A 310 -11.42 -2.06 -8.51
C SER A 310 -11.18 -1.64 -9.97
N ASP A 311 -11.90 -2.24 -10.90
CA ASP A 311 -11.78 -1.97 -12.34
C ASP A 311 -12.15 -0.54 -12.71
N SER A 312 -13.01 0.13 -11.95
CA SER A 312 -13.37 1.54 -12.15
C SER A 312 -12.17 2.48 -12.06
N HIS A 313 -11.07 2.04 -11.42
CA HIS A 313 -9.82 2.78 -11.29
C HIS A 313 -8.83 2.52 -12.43
N ALA A 314 -9.12 1.57 -13.33
CA ALA A 314 -8.19 1.12 -14.36
C ALA A 314 -7.66 2.25 -15.25
N ARG A 315 -8.48 3.26 -15.58
CA ARG A 315 -8.04 4.42 -16.38
C ARG A 315 -6.96 5.23 -15.67
N LYS A 316 -7.16 5.52 -14.37
CA LYS A 316 -6.19 6.30 -13.56
C LYS A 316 -4.87 5.53 -13.43
N TYR A 317 -4.94 4.23 -13.15
CA TYR A 317 -3.77 3.35 -13.07
C TYR A 317 -3.03 3.25 -14.42
N SER A 318 -3.76 3.05 -15.52
CA SER A 318 -3.16 2.97 -16.86
C SER A 318 -2.47 4.27 -17.27
N TRP A 319 -3.06 5.42 -16.90
CA TRP A 319 -2.45 6.73 -17.16
C TRP A 319 -1.14 6.89 -16.38
N LEU A 320 -1.15 6.64 -15.06
CA LEU A 320 0.05 6.69 -14.23
C LEU A 320 1.13 5.71 -14.71
N LEU A 321 0.73 4.52 -15.14
CA LEU A 321 1.65 3.53 -15.72
C LEU A 321 2.24 4.01 -17.05
N GLY A 322 1.46 4.70 -17.87
CA GLY A 322 1.94 5.35 -19.10
C GLY A 322 3.01 6.40 -18.81
N VAL A 323 2.76 7.27 -17.82
CA VAL A 323 3.73 8.27 -17.34
C VAL A 323 4.99 7.60 -16.80
N GLN A 324 4.83 6.58 -15.95
CA GLN A 324 5.96 5.80 -15.41
C GLN A 324 6.84 5.20 -16.52
N ARG A 325 6.22 4.62 -17.54
CA ARG A 325 6.95 4.04 -18.69
C ARG A 325 7.68 5.11 -19.49
N ALA A 326 7.03 6.24 -19.74
CA ALA A 326 7.66 7.35 -20.45
C ALA A 326 8.89 7.88 -19.67
N ILE A 327 8.74 8.14 -18.38
CA ILE A 327 9.84 8.58 -17.50
C ILE A 327 10.95 7.52 -17.44
N GLY A 328 10.61 6.24 -17.37
CA GLY A 328 11.59 5.14 -17.33
C GLY A 328 12.43 5.01 -18.62
N GLN A 329 11.94 5.53 -19.74
CA GLN A 329 12.65 5.51 -21.03
C GLN A 329 13.46 6.79 -21.29
N ILE A 330 13.08 7.90 -20.66
CA ILE A 330 13.71 9.20 -20.86
C ILE A 330 14.79 9.40 -19.79
N THR A 331 16.03 9.65 -20.20
CA THR A 331 17.03 10.13 -19.25
C THR A 331 16.60 11.51 -18.76
N PRO A 332 16.55 11.77 -17.43
CA PRO A 332 16.20 13.07 -16.90
C PRO A 332 17.01 14.16 -17.56
N SER A 333 16.31 15.05 -18.21
CA SER A 333 16.83 16.12 -19.07
C SER A 333 16.42 17.48 -18.50
N ARG A 334 16.84 18.55 -19.17
CA ARG A 334 16.32 19.90 -18.88
C ARG A 334 14.79 19.97 -18.98
N ALA A 335 14.18 19.17 -19.88
CA ALA A 335 12.73 19.08 -20.00
C ALA A 335 12.09 18.46 -18.74
N THR A 336 12.64 17.37 -18.20
CA THR A 336 12.19 16.79 -16.93
C THR A 336 12.31 17.81 -15.80
N THR A 337 13.43 18.53 -15.73
CA THR A 337 13.63 19.60 -14.75
C THR A 337 12.60 20.72 -14.90
N ALA A 338 12.22 21.10 -16.13
CA ALA A 338 11.17 22.09 -16.37
C ALA A 338 9.79 21.62 -15.88
N VAL A 339 9.47 20.34 -16.08
CA VAL A 339 8.23 19.74 -15.53
C VAL A 339 8.27 19.75 -13.99
N VAL A 340 9.36 19.31 -13.36
CA VAL A 340 9.54 19.36 -11.90
C VAL A 340 9.39 20.79 -11.37
N ARG A 341 9.99 21.77 -12.07
CA ARG A 341 9.88 23.18 -11.72
C ARG A 341 8.46 23.73 -11.84
N SER A 342 7.66 23.26 -12.81
CA SER A 342 6.27 23.74 -12.96
C SER A 342 5.43 23.46 -11.71
N MET A 343 5.76 22.43 -10.96
CA MET A 343 5.10 22.07 -9.69
C MET A 343 5.43 23.03 -8.52
N GLU A 344 6.37 23.97 -8.68
CA GLU A 344 6.57 25.07 -7.72
C GLU A 344 5.38 26.06 -7.74
N SER A 345 4.62 26.07 -8.83
CA SER A 345 3.37 26.82 -8.91
C SER A 345 2.31 26.17 -8.01
N ARG A 346 1.84 26.93 -7.00
CA ARG A 346 0.77 26.48 -6.08
C ARG A 346 -0.48 25.96 -6.82
N ARG A 347 -0.85 26.57 -7.94
CA ARG A 347 -2.02 26.14 -8.73
C ARG A 347 -1.80 24.78 -9.38
N ILE A 348 -0.63 24.56 -9.97
CA ILE A 348 -0.28 23.29 -10.63
C ILE A 348 -0.13 22.18 -9.57
N ALA A 349 0.57 22.47 -8.47
CA ALA A 349 0.70 21.51 -7.36
C ALA A 349 -0.66 21.16 -6.77
N ALA A 350 -1.50 22.15 -6.45
CA ALA A 350 -2.84 21.91 -5.92
C ALA A 350 -3.69 21.07 -6.88
N TRP A 351 -3.66 21.35 -8.18
CA TRP A 351 -4.37 20.57 -9.19
C TRP A 351 -3.86 19.12 -9.22
N ALA A 352 -2.55 18.92 -9.33
CA ALA A 352 -1.94 17.59 -9.45
C ALA A 352 -2.18 16.74 -8.19
N PHE A 353 -1.94 17.31 -7.01
CA PHE A 353 -2.11 16.61 -5.74
C PHE A 353 -3.57 16.36 -5.35
N SER A 354 -4.51 17.22 -5.78
CA SER A 354 -5.95 16.94 -5.64
C SER A 354 -6.35 15.73 -6.47
N HIS A 355 -5.95 15.66 -7.74
CA HIS A 355 -6.22 14.49 -8.59
C HIS A 355 -5.56 13.20 -8.06
N TYR A 356 -4.35 13.32 -7.51
CA TYR A 356 -3.68 12.22 -6.85
C TYR A 356 -4.45 11.73 -5.62
N LEU A 357 -4.95 12.63 -4.77
CA LEU A 357 -5.75 12.28 -3.59
C LEU A 357 -7.08 11.63 -3.98
N ASP A 358 -7.71 12.10 -5.06
CA ASP A 358 -8.99 11.61 -5.57
C ASP A 358 -8.94 10.17 -6.14
N ILE A 359 -7.77 9.58 -6.28
CA ILE A 359 -7.66 8.16 -6.65
C ILE A 359 -8.17 7.28 -5.51
N ALA A 360 -7.86 7.65 -4.28
CA ALA A 360 -8.32 7.01 -3.05
C ALA A 360 -8.56 8.10 -2.00
N PRO A 361 -9.73 8.75 -2.01
CA PRO A 361 -9.99 9.89 -1.13
C PRO A 361 -10.25 9.43 0.31
N PRO A 362 -9.77 10.16 1.35
CA PRO A 362 -9.97 9.82 2.75
C PRO A 362 -11.45 9.87 3.17
N SER A 363 -12.28 10.65 2.47
CA SER A 363 -13.74 10.72 2.69
C SER A 363 -14.43 9.35 2.52
N PHE A 364 -13.82 8.43 1.76
CA PHE A 364 -14.31 7.06 1.59
C PHE A 364 -14.43 6.31 2.93
N VAL A 365 -13.59 6.62 3.91
CA VAL A 365 -13.64 5.98 5.24
C VAL A 365 -15.00 6.18 5.92
N ARG A 366 -15.58 7.37 5.80
CA ARG A 366 -16.86 7.75 6.42
C ARG A 366 -18.11 7.37 5.61
N GLY A 367 -17.93 7.11 4.30
CA GLY A 367 -19.03 6.75 3.39
C GLY A 367 -19.37 5.27 3.48
N GLY A 368 -20.40 4.88 4.21
CA GLY A 368 -20.98 3.54 4.13
C GLY A 368 -21.60 3.30 2.75
N SER A 369 -21.24 2.17 2.11
CA SER A 369 -21.58 1.66 0.78
C SER A 369 -20.91 2.37 -0.41
N ALA A 370 -20.26 1.55 -1.23
CA ALA A 370 -19.69 1.93 -2.53
C ALA A 370 -20.84 2.26 -3.52
N ARG A 371 -21.40 3.47 -3.45
CA ARG A 371 -22.09 4.03 -4.62
C ARG A 371 -21.03 4.36 -5.64
N ALA A 372 -21.15 3.78 -6.84
CA ALA A 372 -20.34 4.16 -7.99
C ALA A 372 -20.29 5.70 -8.07
N ALA A 373 -19.08 6.25 -8.11
CA ALA A 373 -18.88 7.68 -8.26
C ALA A 373 -19.48 8.09 -9.61
N GLY A 374 -20.68 8.63 -9.58
CA GLY A 374 -21.23 9.37 -10.71
C GLY A 374 -20.38 10.63 -10.93
N PRO A 375 -20.37 11.18 -12.16
CA PRO A 375 -19.51 12.30 -12.50
C PRO A 375 -19.77 13.47 -11.56
N ALA A 376 -18.68 14.04 -11.03
CA ALA A 376 -18.71 15.22 -10.17
C ALA A 376 -19.48 16.34 -10.86
N ARG A 377 -20.60 16.77 -10.28
CA ARG A 377 -21.28 17.99 -10.68
C ARG A 377 -20.34 19.15 -10.42
N GLN A 378 -19.99 19.84 -11.49
CA GLN A 378 -19.34 21.13 -11.44
C GLN A 378 -20.12 22.08 -10.52
N LEU A 379 -19.48 22.58 -9.48
CA LEU A 379 -19.90 23.81 -8.82
C LEU A 379 -19.49 24.97 -9.75
N ALA A 380 -20.42 25.32 -10.64
CA ALA A 380 -20.42 26.64 -11.26
C ALA A 380 -21.23 27.57 -10.35
N GLY A 381 -20.65 28.73 -10.07
CA GLY A 381 -21.37 29.89 -9.58
C GLY A 381 -21.07 30.28 -8.14
N VAL A 382 -20.15 31.24 -7.99
CA VAL A 382 -20.40 32.53 -7.34
C VAL A 382 -19.40 33.53 -7.91
N ALA A 383 -19.89 34.32 -8.87
CA ALA A 383 -19.36 35.65 -9.16
C ALA A 383 -20.29 36.61 -8.44
N ALA A 384 -19.75 37.44 -7.58
CA ALA A 384 -20.13 38.82 -7.27
C ALA A 384 -19.05 39.39 -6.37
#